data_d5c9eb8ee35c3ee72c0072f295ba0bdc
#
_entry.id   d5c9eb8ee35c3ee72c0072f295ba0bdc
#
_cell.length_a   1.000
_cell.length_b   1.000
_cell.length_c   1.000
_cell.angle_alpha   90.00
_cell.angle_beta   90.00
_cell.angle_gamma   90.00
#
_symmetry.space_group_name_H-M   'P 1'
#
loop_
_entity.id
_entity.type
_entity.pdbx_description
1 polymer ?
#
loop_
_entity_poly.entity_id
_entity_poly.type
_entity_poly.pdbx_seq_one_letter_code
_entity_poly.pdbx_strand_id
1 'polypeptide(L)'
;LTWFVPSVGPGGADQREAYRLDGDYTPGRAWVHLPVKVVGEIILDIKVDGVSLFSYKLRLHNDTDADSIDFASVQLSKDAIVTLNVDQGEANNMTVGLDLEEA
;
A
#
# COMPACT_ATOMS: atom_id res chain seq x y z
N LEU A 1 -0.83 7.31 6.51
CA LEU A 1 -0.20 6.08 7.01
C LEU A 1 1.03 5.73 6.18
N THR A 2 2.05 5.22 6.83
CA THR A 2 3.30 4.86 6.17
C THR A 2 3.81 3.53 6.68
N TRP A 3 4.26 2.67 5.77
CA TRP A 3 4.94 1.41 6.09
C TRP A 3 6.35 1.45 5.51
N PHE A 4 7.31 0.95 6.28
CA PHE A 4 8.65 0.71 5.79
C PHE A 4 8.89 -0.80 5.69
N VAL A 5 9.30 -1.25 4.50
CA VAL A 5 9.53 -2.67 4.21
C VAL A 5 11.03 -2.84 3.93
N PRO A 6 11.84 -3.28 4.93
CA PRO A 6 13.30 -3.39 4.76
C PRO A 6 13.69 -4.41 3.70
N SER A 7 12.95 -5.52 3.62
CA SER A 7 13.14 -6.48 2.53
C SER A 7 11.90 -7.35 2.35
N VAL A 8 11.63 -7.73 1.13
CA VAL A 8 10.65 -8.74 0.78
C VAL A 8 11.27 -9.65 -0.27
N GLY A 9 11.14 -10.95 -0.08
CA GLY A 9 11.71 -11.95 -0.97
C GLY A 9 10.93 -12.18 -2.24
N PRO A 10 11.45 -13.05 -3.14
CA PRO A 10 10.75 -13.41 -4.37
C PRO A 10 9.37 -13.99 -4.08
N GLY A 11 8.39 -13.61 -4.88
CA GLY A 11 7.02 -14.04 -4.71
C GLY A 11 6.18 -13.17 -3.79
N GLY A 12 6.78 -12.27 -3.05
CA GLY A 12 6.07 -11.34 -2.17
C GLY A 12 5.39 -12.04 -1.00
N ALA A 13 4.06 -11.90 -0.90
CA ALA A 13 3.24 -12.53 0.14
C ALA A 13 3.61 -12.10 1.57
N ASP A 14 3.95 -10.83 1.75
CA ASP A 14 4.32 -10.26 3.03
C ASP A 14 3.21 -9.35 3.52
N GLN A 15 2.78 -9.56 4.76
CA GLN A 15 1.78 -8.72 5.40
C GLN A 15 2.45 -7.90 6.50
N ARG A 16 2.30 -6.59 6.43
CA ARG A 16 2.90 -5.65 7.37
C ARG A 16 1.91 -5.23 8.44
N GLU A 17 2.44 -4.54 9.47
CA GLU A 17 1.67 -4.13 10.64
C GLU A 17 0.39 -3.39 10.28
N ALA A 18 -0.60 -3.59 11.11
CA ALA A 18 -1.92 -3.00 10.95
C ALA A 18 -2.02 -1.64 11.63
N TYR A 19 -2.76 -0.73 11.01
CA TYR A 19 -3.16 0.53 11.63
C TYR A 19 -4.66 0.50 11.90
N ARG A 20 -5.04 0.97 13.08
CA ARG A 20 -6.43 1.18 13.42
C ARG A 20 -6.77 2.65 13.26
N LEU A 21 -7.79 2.96 12.48
CA LEU A 21 -8.18 4.35 12.24
C LEU A 21 -8.85 4.95 13.48
N ASP A 22 -8.46 6.18 13.78
CA ASP A 22 -8.96 6.95 14.94
C ASP A 22 -10.19 7.80 14.61
N GLY A 23 -10.64 7.79 13.38
CA GLY A 23 -11.78 8.58 12.89
C GLY A 23 -12.21 8.13 11.51
N ASP A 24 -13.12 8.89 10.92
CA ASP A 24 -13.59 8.66 9.56
C ASP A 24 -12.71 9.43 8.59
N TYR A 25 -12.26 8.75 7.52
CA TYR A 25 -11.35 9.33 6.52
C TYR A 25 -11.78 8.98 5.11
N THR A 26 -11.25 9.75 4.16
CA THR A 26 -11.27 9.39 2.74
C THR A 26 -9.83 9.18 2.27
N PRO A 27 -9.57 8.18 1.40
CA PRO A 27 -8.23 7.99 0.85
C PRO A 27 -7.93 9.08 -0.17
N GLY A 28 -6.74 9.67 -0.07
CA GLY A 28 -6.29 10.70 -1.00
C GLY A 28 -5.40 10.12 -2.10
N ARG A 29 -4.31 9.47 -1.70
CA ARG A 29 -3.34 8.89 -2.61
C ARG A 29 -2.58 7.77 -1.93
N ALA A 30 -2.36 6.67 -2.64
CA ALA A 30 -1.41 5.63 -2.24
C ALA A 30 -0.15 5.78 -3.08
N TRP A 31 1.01 5.54 -2.50
CA TRP A 31 2.28 5.71 -3.18
C TRP A 31 3.33 4.72 -2.66
N VAL A 32 4.34 4.46 -3.49
CA VAL A 32 5.48 3.62 -3.15
C VAL A 32 6.76 4.29 -3.65
N HIS A 33 7.80 4.17 -2.86
CA HIS A 33 9.13 4.67 -3.20
C HIS A 33 10.21 3.65 -2.84
N LEU A 34 11.16 3.49 -3.76
CA LEU A 34 12.34 2.65 -3.59
C LEU A 34 13.59 3.50 -3.85
N PRO A 35 14.65 3.35 -3.03
CA PRO A 35 15.90 4.06 -3.26
C PRO A 35 16.64 3.57 -4.50
N VAL A 36 16.39 2.33 -4.92
CA VAL A 36 17.01 1.71 -6.08
C VAL A 36 15.92 1.14 -6.98
N LYS A 37 16.04 1.42 -8.27
CA LYS A 37 15.12 0.93 -9.29
C LYS A 37 15.01 -0.59 -9.25
N VAL A 38 13.79 -1.13 -9.22
CA VAL A 38 13.56 -2.56 -9.33
C VAL A 38 13.59 -3.00 -10.78
N VAL A 39 13.96 -4.26 -10.98
CA VAL A 39 13.81 -4.95 -12.26
C VAL A 39 12.64 -5.91 -12.11
N GLY A 40 11.63 -5.76 -12.96
CA GLY A 40 10.40 -6.54 -12.87
C GLY A 40 9.26 -5.77 -12.25
N GLU A 41 8.30 -6.48 -11.69
CA GLU A 41 7.05 -5.91 -11.18
C GLU A 41 6.89 -6.20 -9.69
N ILE A 42 6.47 -5.17 -8.94
CA ILE A 42 5.99 -5.30 -7.57
C ILE A 42 4.51 -4.97 -7.57
N ILE A 43 3.72 -5.82 -6.94
CA ILE A 43 2.28 -5.62 -6.76
C ILE A 43 2.00 -5.48 -5.28
N LEU A 44 1.39 -4.36 -4.91
CA LEU A 44 1.04 -4.00 -3.54
C LEU A 44 -0.47 -3.90 -3.40
N ASP A 45 -0.97 -4.32 -2.25
CA ASP A 45 -2.37 -4.17 -1.90
C ASP A 45 -2.48 -3.56 -0.51
N ILE A 46 -3.33 -2.56 -0.38
CA ILE A 46 -3.72 -2.01 0.92
C ILE A 46 -5.13 -2.50 1.18
N LYS A 47 -5.32 -3.17 2.31
CA LYS A 47 -6.61 -3.73 2.70
C LYS A 47 -7.19 -2.98 3.87
N VAL A 48 -8.50 -2.79 3.83
CA VAL A 48 -9.28 -2.23 4.93
C VAL A 48 -10.24 -3.30 5.39
N ASP A 49 -10.08 -3.75 6.64
CA ASP A 49 -10.84 -4.88 7.20
C ASP A 49 -10.79 -6.12 6.30
N GLY A 50 -9.62 -6.39 5.72
CA GLY A 50 -9.39 -7.56 4.88
C GLY A 50 -9.83 -7.43 3.43
N VAL A 51 -10.39 -6.30 3.03
CA VAL A 51 -10.85 -6.05 1.66
C VAL A 51 -9.93 -5.04 0.98
N SER A 52 -9.53 -5.30 -0.27
CA SER A 52 -8.68 -4.40 -1.04
C SER A 52 -9.29 -3.01 -1.14
N LEU A 53 -8.49 -1.99 -0.84
CA LEU A 53 -8.88 -0.59 -0.99
C LEU A 53 -8.90 -0.15 -2.46
N PHE A 54 -8.15 -0.84 -3.32
CA PHE A 54 -7.97 -0.44 -4.71
C PHE A 54 -9.00 -1.05 -5.65
N SER A 55 -9.39 -0.30 -6.68
CA SER A 55 -10.03 -0.86 -7.87
C SER A 55 -9.04 -1.72 -8.65
N TYR A 56 -7.79 -1.24 -8.74
CA TYR A 56 -6.65 -1.96 -9.29
C TYR A 56 -5.49 -1.83 -8.33
N LYS A 57 -4.83 -2.93 -7.99
CA LYS A 57 -3.71 -2.93 -7.05
C LYS A 57 -2.58 -2.02 -7.53
N LEU A 58 -1.87 -1.44 -6.59
CA LEU A 58 -0.72 -0.58 -6.87
C LEU A 58 0.43 -1.40 -7.47
N ARG A 59 0.92 -1.00 -8.62
CA ARG A 59 1.97 -1.70 -9.35
C ARG A 59 3.16 -0.79 -9.60
N LEU A 60 4.35 -1.33 -9.36
CA LEU A 60 5.62 -0.69 -9.68
C LEU A 60 6.36 -1.58 -10.67
N HIS A 61 6.68 -1.06 -11.85
CA HIS A 61 7.33 -1.85 -12.90
C HIS A 61 8.57 -1.11 -13.42
N ASN A 62 9.74 -1.69 -13.18
CA ASN A 62 11.04 -1.15 -13.62
C ASN A 62 11.26 0.32 -13.25
N ASP A 63 10.87 0.70 -12.04
CA ASP A 63 10.92 2.08 -11.59
C ASP A 63 11.24 2.17 -10.09
N THR A 64 11.37 3.39 -9.59
CA THR A 64 11.56 3.69 -8.16
C THR A 64 10.28 4.17 -7.49
N ASP A 65 9.32 4.69 -8.24
CA ASP A 65 8.11 5.32 -7.71
C ASP A 65 6.87 4.94 -8.50
N ALA A 66 5.78 4.80 -7.79
CA ALA A 66 4.44 4.68 -8.37
C ALA A 66 3.42 5.26 -7.40
N ASP A 67 2.28 5.68 -7.91
CA ASP A 67 1.16 6.13 -7.09
C ASP A 67 -0.17 5.74 -7.72
N SER A 68 -1.23 5.83 -6.93
CA SER A 68 -2.59 5.54 -7.38
C SER A 68 -3.60 6.35 -6.59
N ILE A 69 -4.65 6.77 -7.29
CA ILE A 69 -5.85 7.37 -6.71
C ILE A 69 -7.10 6.53 -7.05
N ASP A 70 -6.91 5.34 -7.62
CA ASP A 70 -7.99 4.47 -8.07
C ASP A 70 -8.48 3.57 -6.94
N PHE A 71 -9.30 4.13 -6.07
CA PHE A 71 -9.84 3.43 -4.91
C PHE A 71 -11.22 2.85 -5.19
N ALA A 72 -11.43 1.60 -4.75
CA ALA A 72 -12.73 0.94 -4.82
C ALA A 72 -13.71 1.47 -3.75
N SER A 73 -13.17 2.00 -2.66
CA SER A 73 -13.94 2.60 -1.58
C SER A 73 -13.40 3.98 -1.26
N VAL A 74 -14.28 4.95 -1.08
CA VAL A 74 -13.90 6.33 -0.75
C VAL A 74 -14.21 6.71 0.69
N GLN A 75 -14.70 5.76 1.49
CA GLN A 75 -14.97 6.00 2.90
C GLN A 75 -14.31 4.93 3.77
N LEU A 76 -13.51 5.41 4.72
CA LEU A 76 -12.83 4.57 5.69
C LEU A 76 -13.37 4.94 7.07
N SER A 77 -14.03 3.99 7.72
CA SER A 77 -14.71 4.25 8.99
C SER A 77 -13.74 4.18 10.16
N LYS A 78 -14.09 4.90 11.22
CA LYS A 78 -13.39 4.80 12.51
C LYS A 78 -13.30 3.33 12.94
N ASP A 79 -12.17 2.96 13.54
CA ASP A 79 -11.84 1.63 14.01
C ASP A 79 -11.56 0.59 12.90
N ALA A 80 -11.63 0.97 11.63
CA ALA A 80 -11.21 0.09 10.54
C ALA A 80 -9.72 -0.24 10.66
N ILE A 81 -9.37 -1.47 10.29
CA ILE A 81 -7.99 -1.97 10.32
C ILE A 81 -7.41 -1.91 8.92
N VAL A 82 -6.33 -1.16 8.76
CA VAL A 82 -5.64 -0.95 7.48
C VAL A 82 -4.32 -1.71 7.48
N THR A 83 -4.14 -2.58 6.50
CA THR A 83 -2.93 -3.41 6.37
C THR A 83 -2.32 -3.24 4.98
N LEU A 84 -0.99 -3.38 4.92
CA LEU A 84 -0.26 -3.47 3.67
C LEU A 84 0.09 -4.92 3.38
N ASN A 85 -0.14 -5.36 2.15
CA ASN A 85 0.24 -6.66 1.67
C ASN A 85 1.09 -6.54 0.41
N VAL A 86 2.24 -7.20 0.38
CA VAL A 86 3.05 -7.30 -0.83
C VAL A 86 2.66 -8.60 -1.51
N ASP A 87 1.88 -8.51 -2.58
CA ASP A 87 1.32 -9.68 -3.25
C ASP A 87 2.32 -10.35 -4.16
N GLN A 88 3.22 -9.57 -4.77
CA GLN A 88 4.22 -10.07 -5.71
C GLN A 88 5.42 -9.15 -5.74
N GLY A 89 6.58 -9.72 -5.96
CA GLY A 89 7.81 -8.97 -6.21
C GLY A 89 8.80 -9.02 -5.07
N GLU A 90 9.99 -8.55 -5.36
CA GLU A 90 11.15 -8.54 -4.46
C GLU A 90 11.71 -7.12 -4.39
N ALA A 91 11.93 -6.63 -3.20
CA ALA A 91 12.42 -5.26 -2.99
C ALA A 91 13.15 -5.12 -1.66
N ASN A 92 13.99 -4.09 -1.59
CA ASN A 92 14.68 -3.69 -0.37
C ASN A 92 14.41 -2.21 -0.08
N ASN A 93 14.24 -1.88 1.20
CA ASN A 93 14.09 -0.50 1.67
C ASN A 93 12.94 0.25 0.99
N MET A 94 11.81 -0.43 0.85
CA MET A 94 10.61 0.12 0.24
C MET A 94 9.81 0.91 1.26
N THR A 95 9.34 2.09 0.88
CA THR A 95 8.40 2.89 1.66
C THR A 95 7.07 2.96 0.93
N VAL A 96 6.00 2.64 1.64
CA VAL A 96 4.63 2.68 1.09
C VAL A 96 3.80 3.61 1.95
N GLY A 97 3.05 4.49 1.33
CA GLY A 97 2.20 5.43 2.03
C GLY A 97 0.77 5.44 1.55
N LEU A 98 -0.14 5.76 2.44
CA LEU A 98 -1.53 6.07 2.16
C LEU A 98 -1.87 7.40 2.82
N ASP A 99 -2.11 8.41 1.99
CA ASP A 99 -2.52 9.73 2.46
C ASP A 99 -4.02 9.70 2.74
N LEU A 100 -4.39 10.16 3.92
CA LEU A 100 -5.78 10.21 4.38
C LEU A 100 -6.23 11.64 4.56
N GLU A 101 -7.49 11.89 4.23
CA GLU A 101 -8.16 13.17 4.48
C GLU A 101 -9.32 12.94 5.42
N GLU A 102 -9.54 13.86 6.36
CA GLU A 102 -10.71 13.76 7.24
C GLU A 102 -12.01 13.87 6.42
N ALA A 103 -12.90 12.96 6.73
CA ALA A 103 -14.20 12.91 6.06
C ALA A 103 -15.15 13.99 6.57
#